data_7082db6a67c59cd1c6d1e734552cf540
#
_entry.id   7082db6a67c59cd1c6d1e734552cf540
#
_cell.length_a   1.000
_cell.length_b   1.000
_cell.length_c   1.000
_cell.angle_alpha   90.00
_cell.angle_beta   90.00
_cell.angle_gamma   90.00
#
_symmetry.space_group_name_H-M   'P 1'
#
loop_
_entity.id
_entity.type
_entity.pdbx_description
1 polymer ?
#
loop_
_entity_poly.entity_id
_entity_poly.type
_entity_poly.pdbx_seq_one_letter_code
_entity_poly.pdbx_strand_id
1 'polypeptide(L)'
;MSTFQKVGEKMTNFRWIICGLLFFATTVNYLDRQVLSLTWKDFIAPEFHWTDSNYGDITAIFSIVYAIANLFAGRFIDWMGTKKGYLWAIFVWSLGACLHALCGWATEETLGIHNAEEMLSATGAVASTIAITSVYYFIAARIVLGVGEAGNFPAAIKVTAEYFPKKDRAYSTSIFNAGSTVGALAAPITIPPLARYFQSIGVGNGWEMAFIVIGGLGFIWMGLWMFLYKKPNVNPRVNAAELEYIEQDNNNPEESKAQQAAANDFD
;
A
#
# COMPACT_ATOMS: atom_id res chain seq x y z
N MET A 1 -43.17 -16.95 16.39
CA MET A 1 -42.99 -18.24 15.71
C MET A 1 -41.54 -18.53 15.60
N SER A 2 -41.11 -19.51 16.37
CA SER A 2 -39.90 -20.31 16.42
C SER A 2 -38.58 -19.68 15.92
N THR A 3 -37.86 -19.08 16.83
CA THR A 3 -36.42 -19.00 16.86
C THR A 3 -35.87 -20.43 17.04
N PHE A 4 -35.73 -21.17 15.95
CA PHE A 4 -34.92 -22.38 16.01
C PHE A 4 -33.44 -21.91 16.15
N GLN A 5 -32.94 -21.92 17.38
CA GLN A 5 -31.52 -21.99 17.67
C GLN A 5 -30.91 -23.11 16.82
N LYS A 6 -30.20 -22.76 15.74
CA LYS A 6 -29.27 -23.65 15.07
C LYS A 6 -28.06 -23.87 15.99
N VAL A 7 -28.28 -24.69 17.03
CA VAL A 7 -27.19 -25.17 17.89
C VAL A 7 -26.31 -26.06 17.03
N GLY A 8 -25.06 -25.65 16.74
CA GLY A 8 -24.06 -26.51 16.18
C GLY A 8 -23.48 -26.15 14.82
N GLU A 9 -23.85 -25.04 14.20
CA GLU A 9 -23.18 -24.66 12.94
C GLU A 9 -21.76 -24.14 13.22
N LYS A 10 -20.75 -24.84 12.64
CA LYS A 10 -19.32 -24.44 12.79
C LYS A 10 -19.10 -23.11 12.08
N MET A 11 -18.45 -22.14 12.73
CA MET A 11 -18.09 -20.85 12.14
C MET A 11 -17.26 -21.02 10.88
N THR A 12 -17.53 -20.23 9.84
CA THR A 12 -16.77 -20.25 8.57
C THR A 12 -15.34 -19.70 8.70
N ASN A 13 -15.07 -18.89 9.72
CA ASN A 13 -13.77 -18.24 9.95
C ASN A 13 -13.26 -17.38 8.77
N PHE A 14 -14.18 -16.86 7.98
CA PHE A 14 -13.86 -16.05 6.80
C PHE A 14 -13.15 -14.75 7.17
N ARG A 15 -13.35 -14.22 8.40
CA ARG A 15 -12.62 -13.06 8.92
C ARG A 15 -11.10 -13.21 8.83
N TRP A 16 -10.57 -14.44 8.96
CA TRP A 16 -9.12 -14.68 8.84
C TRP A 16 -8.62 -14.59 7.39
N ILE A 17 -9.47 -14.88 6.40
CA ILE A 17 -9.15 -14.63 4.98
C ILE A 17 -9.05 -13.13 4.74
N ILE A 18 -9.96 -12.35 5.31
CA ILE A 18 -9.88 -10.88 5.25
C ILE A 18 -8.61 -10.38 5.96
N CYS A 19 -8.28 -10.91 7.14
CA CYS A 19 -7.01 -10.60 7.84
C CYS A 19 -5.78 -10.93 6.96
N GLY A 20 -5.80 -12.06 6.26
CA GLY A 20 -4.76 -12.45 5.29
C GLY A 20 -4.63 -11.45 4.14
N LEU A 21 -5.74 -10.87 3.65
CA LEU A 21 -5.70 -9.81 2.65
C LEU A 21 -5.07 -8.52 3.21
N LEU A 22 -5.36 -8.16 4.47
CA LEU A 22 -4.73 -7.00 5.12
C LEU A 22 -3.22 -7.22 5.29
N PHE A 23 -2.82 -8.42 5.71
CA PHE A 23 -1.41 -8.83 5.80
C PHE A 23 -0.72 -8.71 4.44
N PHE A 24 -1.34 -9.21 3.37
CA PHE A 24 -0.80 -9.12 2.02
C PHE A 24 -0.67 -7.66 1.55
N ALA A 25 -1.69 -6.82 1.75
CA ALA A 25 -1.62 -5.40 1.43
C ALA A 25 -0.44 -4.71 2.13
N THR A 26 -0.27 -4.98 3.43
CA THR A 26 0.82 -4.38 4.23
C THR A 26 2.18 -4.92 3.79
N THR A 27 2.29 -6.19 3.43
CA THR A 27 3.52 -6.78 2.90
C THR A 27 3.94 -6.11 1.60
N VAL A 28 3.01 -5.96 0.64
CA VAL A 28 3.29 -5.30 -0.65
C VAL A 28 3.63 -3.83 -0.46
N ASN A 29 2.92 -3.14 0.45
CA ASN A 29 3.19 -1.73 0.77
C ASN A 29 4.63 -1.51 1.25
N TYR A 30 5.14 -2.37 2.12
CA TYR A 30 6.51 -2.27 2.61
C TYR A 30 7.56 -2.76 1.61
N LEU A 31 7.23 -3.74 0.75
CA LEU A 31 8.05 -4.09 -0.40
C LEU A 31 8.25 -2.89 -1.32
N ASP A 32 7.16 -2.21 -1.68
CA ASP A 32 7.16 -1.09 -2.61
C ASP A 32 8.00 0.09 -2.11
N ARG A 33 7.90 0.41 -0.82
CA ARG A 33 8.77 1.43 -0.19
C ARG A 33 10.25 1.17 -0.37
N GLN A 34 10.66 -0.10 -0.39
CA GLN A 34 12.05 -0.50 -0.48
C GLN A 34 12.58 -0.51 -1.93
N VAL A 35 11.71 -0.44 -2.96
CA VAL A 35 12.16 -0.53 -4.35
C VAL A 35 13.20 0.56 -4.66
N LEU A 36 12.88 1.82 -4.37
CA LEU A 36 13.83 2.91 -4.62
C LEU A 36 15.11 2.76 -3.80
N SER A 37 15.00 2.43 -2.50
CA SER A 37 16.16 2.34 -1.62
C SER A 37 17.14 1.21 -2.00
N LEU A 38 16.64 0.15 -2.62
CA LEU A 38 17.42 -1.01 -3.02
C LEU A 38 17.90 -0.95 -4.49
N THR A 39 17.37 -0.02 -5.28
CA THR A 39 17.74 0.14 -6.70
C THR A 39 18.49 1.43 -6.99
N TRP A 40 18.38 2.47 -6.14
CA TRP A 40 18.92 3.78 -6.46
C TRP A 40 20.43 3.79 -6.65
N LYS A 41 21.18 3.13 -5.77
CA LYS A 41 22.64 3.25 -5.74
C LYS A 41 23.33 2.48 -6.87
N ASP A 42 22.82 1.27 -7.16
CA ASP A 42 23.45 0.38 -8.14
C ASP A 42 22.92 0.61 -9.57
N PHE A 43 21.69 1.12 -9.72
CA PHE A 43 21.05 1.26 -11.03
C PHE A 43 20.70 2.72 -11.37
N ILE A 44 19.98 3.42 -10.50
CA ILE A 44 19.38 4.73 -10.82
C ILE A 44 20.43 5.85 -10.72
N ALA A 45 21.26 5.86 -9.68
CA ALA A 45 22.25 6.90 -9.48
C ALA A 45 23.32 6.97 -10.58
N PRO A 46 23.86 5.84 -11.10
CA PRO A 46 24.74 5.90 -12.25
C PRO A 46 24.06 6.46 -13.51
N GLU A 47 22.81 6.09 -13.76
CA GLU A 47 22.05 6.50 -14.94
C GLU A 47 21.76 8.00 -14.95
N PHE A 48 21.32 8.55 -13.81
CA PHE A 48 20.90 9.95 -13.69
C PHE A 48 21.94 10.85 -13.00
N HIS A 49 23.13 10.35 -12.71
CA HIS A 49 24.20 11.09 -12.01
C HIS A 49 23.77 11.61 -10.62
N TRP A 50 22.95 10.85 -9.91
CA TRP A 50 22.46 11.26 -8.59
C TRP A 50 23.56 11.21 -7.53
N THR A 51 23.51 12.20 -6.66
CA THR A 51 24.25 12.26 -5.41
C THR A 51 23.38 11.74 -4.25
N ASP A 52 24.01 11.49 -3.09
CA ASP A 52 23.28 11.14 -1.86
C ASP A 52 22.26 12.22 -1.47
N SER A 53 22.54 13.51 -1.80
CA SER A 53 21.61 14.63 -1.58
C SER A 53 20.34 14.50 -2.42
N ASN A 54 20.46 14.15 -3.71
CA ASN A 54 19.31 13.96 -4.59
C ASN A 54 18.36 12.88 -4.07
N TYR A 55 18.92 11.74 -3.66
CA TYR A 55 18.16 10.66 -3.03
C TYR A 55 17.54 11.12 -1.70
N GLY A 56 18.29 11.88 -0.89
CA GLY A 56 17.83 12.46 0.37
C GLY A 56 16.62 13.38 0.16
N ASP A 57 16.65 14.25 -0.83
CA ASP A 57 15.55 15.17 -1.15
C ASP A 57 14.27 14.41 -1.55
N ILE A 58 14.39 13.40 -2.41
CA ILE A 58 13.26 12.57 -2.84
C ILE A 58 12.61 11.86 -1.64
N THR A 59 13.42 11.29 -0.75
CA THR A 59 12.92 10.56 0.42
C THR A 59 12.36 11.49 1.49
N ALA A 60 12.93 12.68 1.67
CA ALA A 60 12.41 13.71 2.58
C ALA A 60 11.03 14.21 2.13
N ILE A 61 10.88 14.56 0.85
CA ILE A 61 9.59 15.02 0.31
C ILE A 61 8.54 13.92 0.42
N PHE A 62 8.89 12.67 0.10
CA PHE A 62 7.99 11.54 0.32
C PHE A 62 7.51 11.45 1.76
N SER A 63 8.42 11.56 2.73
CA SER A 63 8.11 11.47 4.16
C SER A 63 7.17 12.58 4.61
N ILE A 64 7.40 13.82 4.14
CA ILE A 64 6.54 14.96 4.44
C ILE A 64 5.14 14.77 3.86
N VAL A 65 5.05 14.40 2.58
CA VAL A 65 3.75 14.16 1.90
C VAL A 65 2.99 13.02 2.56
N TYR A 66 3.68 11.93 2.87
CA TYR A 66 3.10 10.78 3.57
C TYR A 66 2.55 11.18 4.96
N ALA A 67 3.31 11.96 5.73
CA ALA A 67 2.88 12.43 7.04
C ALA A 67 1.62 13.31 6.94
N ILE A 68 1.60 14.28 5.99
CA ILE A 68 0.44 15.13 5.75
C ILE A 68 -0.77 14.30 5.29
N ALA A 69 -0.57 13.40 4.34
CA ALA A 69 -1.64 12.56 3.80
C ALA A 69 -2.27 11.66 4.89
N ASN A 70 -1.48 11.16 5.84
CA ASN A 70 -1.98 10.35 6.96
C ASN A 70 -2.99 11.11 7.83
N LEU A 71 -2.86 12.43 7.99
CA LEU A 71 -3.82 13.25 8.77
C LEU A 71 -5.23 13.20 8.17
N PHE A 72 -5.32 13.04 6.85
CA PHE A 72 -6.59 13.07 6.11
C PHE A 72 -7.06 11.67 5.67
N ALA A 73 -6.17 10.69 5.65
CA ALA A 73 -6.45 9.36 5.09
C ALA A 73 -7.60 8.64 5.80
N GLY A 74 -7.67 8.71 7.14
CA GLY A 74 -8.78 8.13 7.91
C GLY A 74 -10.14 8.73 7.51
N ARG A 75 -10.21 10.06 7.44
CA ARG A 75 -11.43 10.78 7.03
C ARG A 75 -11.84 10.46 5.59
N PHE A 76 -10.87 10.31 4.70
CA PHE A 76 -11.12 9.89 3.33
C PHE A 76 -11.73 8.47 3.27
N ILE A 77 -11.17 7.51 4.01
CA ILE A 77 -11.69 6.13 4.09
C ILE A 77 -13.11 6.12 4.71
N ASP A 78 -13.38 6.99 5.67
CA ASP A 78 -14.72 7.11 6.28
C ASP A 78 -15.75 7.67 5.28
N TRP A 79 -15.38 8.70 4.56
CA TRP A 79 -16.23 9.33 3.55
C TRP A 79 -16.54 8.41 2.36
N MET A 80 -15.53 7.75 1.81
CA MET A 80 -15.70 6.84 0.66
C MET A 80 -16.34 5.51 1.04
N GLY A 81 -16.29 5.15 2.33
CA GLY A 81 -16.59 3.81 2.83
C GLY A 81 -15.46 2.82 2.60
N THR A 82 -15.34 1.84 3.49
CA THR A 82 -14.20 0.92 3.60
C THR A 82 -13.80 0.25 2.29
N LYS A 83 -14.78 -0.32 1.56
CA LYS A 83 -14.49 -1.04 0.31
C LYS A 83 -13.87 -0.15 -0.75
N LYS A 84 -14.53 0.97 -1.04
CA LYS A 84 -14.12 1.89 -2.11
C LYS A 84 -12.89 2.70 -1.70
N GLY A 85 -12.87 3.20 -0.47
CA GLY A 85 -11.74 3.98 0.04
C GLY A 85 -10.44 3.20 0.00
N TYR A 86 -10.46 1.93 0.41
CA TYR A 86 -9.27 1.08 0.35
C TYR A 86 -8.84 0.77 -1.09
N LEU A 87 -9.79 0.48 -2.00
CA LEU A 87 -9.49 0.30 -3.43
C LEU A 87 -8.83 1.54 -4.02
N TRP A 88 -9.35 2.74 -3.74
CA TRP A 88 -8.76 3.99 -4.24
C TRP A 88 -7.37 4.25 -3.66
N ALA A 89 -7.16 4.00 -2.39
CA ALA A 89 -5.85 4.15 -1.76
C ALA A 89 -4.81 3.26 -2.44
N ILE A 90 -5.13 1.97 -2.65
CA ILE A 90 -4.23 1.02 -3.31
C ILE A 90 -4.07 1.33 -4.81
N PHE A 91 -5.11 1.77 -5.49
CA PHE A 91 -5.00 2.20 -6.90
C PHE A 91 -4.01 3.35 -7.06
N VAL A 92 -4.15 4.41 -6.25
CA VAL A 92 -3.27 5.58 -6.30
C VAL A 92 -1.83 5.20 -5.95
N TRP A 93 -1.63 4.38 -4.92
CA TRP A 93 -0.32 3.86 -4.55
C TRP A 93 0.28 3.01 -5.67
N SER A 94 -0.42 1.99 -6.20
CA SER A 94 0.09 1.13 -7.27
C SER A 94 0.39 1.91 -8.55
N LEU A 95 -0.44 2.91 -8.86
CA LEU A 95 -0.16 3.83 -9.96
C LEU A 95 1.12 4.63 -9.70
N GLY A 96 1.27 5.20 -8.49
CA GLY A 96 2.48 5.91 -8.09
C GLY A 96 3.74 5.05 -8.20
N ALA A 97 3.66 3.78 -7.80
CA ALA A 97 4.75 2.81 -7.96
C ALA A 97 5.12 2.64 -9.44
N CYS A 98 4.14 2.35 -10.30
CA CYS A 98 4.38 2.16 -11.73
C CYS A 98 4.88 3.44 -12.42
N LEU A 99 4.48 4.64 -11.97
CA LEU A 99 4.96 5.91 -12.52
C LEU A 99 6.47 6.09 -12.35
N HIS A 100 7.09 5.50 -11.31
CA HIS A 100 8.54 5.54 -11.17
C HIS A 100 9.26 4.90 -12.37
N ALA A 101 8.71 3.84 -12.94
CA ALA A 101 9.28 3.19 -14.11
C ALA A 101 9.31 4.09 -15.37
N LEU A 102 8.47 5.13 -15.39
CA LEU A 102 8.40 6.08 -16.51
C LEU A 102 9.34 7.28 -16.33
N CYS A 103 9.98 7.44 -15.17
CA CYS A 103 10.82 8.60 -14.88
C CYS A 103 12.04 8.69 -15.80
N GLY A 104 12.61 7.54 -16.20
CA GLY A 104 13.69 7.49 -17.17
C GLY A 104 13.27 8.05 -18.52
N TRP A 105 12.23 7.45 -19.12
CA TRP A 105 11.66 7.90 -20.36
C TRP A 105 11.23 9.38 -20.34
N ALA A 106 10.60 9.84 -19.25
CA ALA A 106 10.19 11.23 -19.13
C ALA A 106 11.39 12.20 -19.08
N THR A 107 12.51 11.79 -18.49
CA THR A 107 13.75 12.57 -18.46
C THR A 107 14.39 12.64 -19.86
N GLU A 108 14.47 11.50 -20.56
CA GLU A 108 14.97 11.42 -21.95
C GLU A 108 14.18 12.35 -22.88
N GLU A 109 12.86 12.23 -22.86
CA GLU A 109 11.96 13.02 -23.72
C GLU A 109 12.09 14.53 -23.45
N THR A 110 12.18 14.92 -22.17
CA THR A 110 12.29 16.33 -21.77
C THR A 110 13.61 16.97 -22.20
N LEU A 111 14.68 16.20 -22.19
CA LEU A 111 16.04 16.71 -22.52
C LEU A 111 16.42 16.47 -23.99
N GLY A 112 15.58 15.76 -24.76
CA GLY A 112 15.89 15.38 -26.14
C GLY A 112 17.04 14.38 -26.23
N ILE A 113 17.24 13.56 -25.20
CA ILE A 113 18.20 12.46 -25.15
C ILE A 113 17.51 11.23 -25.74
N HIS A 114 18.22 10.46 -26.58
CA HIS A 114 17.56 9.41 -27.34
C HIS A 114 17.72 8.00 -26.75
N ASN A 115 18.60 7.83 -25.76
CA ASN A 115 18.82 6.54 -25.11
C ASN A 115 19.54 6.67 -23.76
N ALA A 116 19.42 5.63 -22.93
CA ALA A 116 20.06 5.55 -21.60
C ALA A 116 21.59 5.56 -21.67
N GLU A 117 22.19 5.14 -22.79
CA GLU A 117 23.65 5.16 -22.95
C GLU A 117 24.19 6.60 -23.09
N GLU A 118 23.42 7.47 -23.76
CA GLU A 118 23.70 8.92 -23.78
C GLU A 118 23.57 9.55 -22.38
N MET A 119 22.57 9.16 -21.62
CA MET A 119 22.44 9.61 -20.23
C MET A 119 23.62 9.18 -19.38
N LEU A 120 24.01 7.91 -19.44
CA LEU A 120 25.16 7.36 -18.68
C LEU A 120 26.51 8.03 -19.02
N SER A 121 26.71 8.42 -20.29
CA SER A 121 27.95 9.03 -20.74
C SER A 121 28.03 10.55 -20.56
N ALA A 122 26.95 11.19 -20.14
CA ALA A 122 26.85 12.63 -19.95
C ALA A 122 27.81 13.13 -18.86
N THR A 123 28.36 14.31 -19.04
CA THR A 123 29.34 14.93 -18.12
C THR A 123 29.04 16.41 -17.90
N GLY A 124 29.57 16.97 -16.83
CA GLY A 124 29.54 18.41 -16.55
C GLY A 124 28.10 18.95 -16.39
N ALA A 125 27.77 20.02 -17.09
CA ALA A 125 26.46 20.69 -16.99
C ALA A 125 25.29 19.80 -17.46
N VAL A 126 25.52 18.95 -18.47
CA VAL A 126 24.50 18.02 -18.97
C VAL A 126 24.13 16.99 -17.92
N ALA A 127 25.11 16.37 -17.29
CA ALA A 127 24.89 15.43 -16.19
C ALA A 127 24.10 16.07 -15.01
N SER A 128 24.45 17.32 -14.66
CA SER A 128 23.72 18.05 -13.62
C SER A 128 22.25 18.32 -14.02
N THR A 129 22.00 18.63 -15.29
CA THR A 129 20.64 18.86 -15.78
C THR A 129 19.83 17.57 -15.77
N ILE A 130 20.42 16.43 -16.17
CA ILE A 130 19.81 15.11 -16.09
C ILE A 130 19.42 14.79 -14.64
N ALA A 131 20.34 14.98 -13.70
CA ALA A 131 20.09 14.73 -12.28
C ALA A 131 18.90 15.54 -11.75
N ILE A 132 18.90 16.85 -12.00
CA ILE A 132 17.83 17.74 -11.53
C ILE A 132 16.49 17.36 -12.16
N THR A 133 16.44 17.14 -13.47
CA THR A 133 15.19 16.81 -14.18
C THR A 133 14.61 15.48 -13.72
N SER A 134 15.43 14.44 -13.60
CA SER A 134 14.98 13.13 -13.11
C SER A 134 14.50 13.19 -11.66
N VAL A 135 15.17 13.94 -10.78
CA VAL A 135 14.74 14.13 -9.38
C VAL A 135 13.32 14.70 -9.31
N TYR A 136 12.96 15.68 -10.16
CA TYR A 136 11.60 16.22 -10.19
C TYR A 136 10.56 15.16 -10.59
N TYR A 137 10.84 14.31 -11.57
CA TYR A 137 9.94 13.21 -11.96
C TYR A 137 9.80 12.18 -10.84
N PHE A 138 10.89 11.78 -10.21
CA PHE A 138 10.85 10.86 -9.07
C PHE A 138 10.11 11.46 -7.87
N ILE A 139 10.27 12.74 -7.60
CA ILE A 139 9.49 13.44 -6.56
C ILE A 139 8.00 13.41 -6.90
N ALA A 140 7.62 13.72 -8.14
CA ALA A 140 6.21 13.68 -8.56
C ALA A 140 5.61 12.28 -8.38
N ALA A 141 6.31 11.21 -8.82
CA ALA A 141 5.90 9.84 -8.62
C ALA A 141 5.80 9.47 -7.13
N ARG A 142 6.74 9.93 -6.29
CA ARG A 142 6.74 9.74 -4.83
C ARG A 142 5.58 10.45 -4.13
N ILE A 143 5.17 11.62 -4.61
CA ILE A 143 3.99 12.31 -4.08
C ILE A 143 2.74 11.46 -4.32
N VAL A 144 2.53 10.96 -5.53
CA VAL A 144 1.40 10.10 -5.84
C VAL A 144 1.43 8.83 -4.99
N LEU A 145 2.59 8.17 -4.91
CA LEU A 145 2.80 6.99 -4.08
C LEU A 145 2.44 7.26 -2.61
N GLY A 146 3.00 8.31 -2.01
CA GLY A 146 2.83 8.65 -0.60
C GLY A 146 1.38 8.96 -0.22
N VAL A 147 0.65 9.65 -1.10
CA VAL A 147 -0.79 9.92 -0.91
C VAL A 147 -1.59 8.61 -0.89
N GLY A 148 -1.31 7.69 -1.81
CA GLY A 148 -2.00 6.40 -1.86
C GLY A 148 -1.66 5.51 -0.67
N GLU A 149 -0.39 5.39 -0.32
CA GLU A 149 0.08 4.56 0.79
C GLU A 149 -0.48 4.97 2.16
N ALA A 150 -0.71 6.27 2.36
CA ALA A 150 -1.26 6.80 3.61
C ALA A 150 -2.62 6.20 3.98
N GLY A 151 -3.40 5.73 2.98
CA GLY A 151 -4.70 5.09 3.21
C GLY A 151 -4.63 3.65 3.71
N ASN A 152 -3.49 2.96 3.61
CA ASN A 152 -3.38 1.53 3.91
C ASN A 152 -3.72 1.21 5.38
N PHE A 153 -3.03 1.84 6.33
CA PHE A 153 -3.24 1.56 7.76
C PHE A 153 -4.61 1.95 8.28
N PRO A 154 -5.13 3.17 8.02
CA PRO A 154 -6.49 3.53 8.43
C PRO A 154 -7.55 2.58 7.87
N ALA A 155 -7.43 2.17 6.60
CA ALA A 155 -8.35 1.21 6.00
C ALA A 155 -8.25 -0.16 6.67
N ALA A 156 -7.04 -0.68 6.92
CA ALA A 156 -6.83 -1.98 7.58
C ALA A 156 -7.40 -2.00 9.00
N ILE A 157 -7.21 -0.93 9.79
CA ILE A 157 -7.78 -0.79 11.12
C ILE A 157 -9.31 -0.79 11.06
N LYS A 158 -9.90 -0.06 10.11
CA LYS A 158 -11.35 -0.03 9.91
C LYS A 158 -11.92 -1.39 9.54
N VAL A 159 -11.28 -2.11 8.62
CA VAL A 159 -11.65 -3.48 8.25
C VAL A 159 -11.57 -4.42 9.45
N THR A 160 -10.52 -4.30 10.27
CA THR A 160 -10.38 -5.06 11.51
C THR A 160 -11.52 -4.77 12.48
N ALA A 161 -11.93 -3.50 12.61
CA ALA A 161 -13.06 -3.13 13.44
C ALA A 161 -14.42 -3.69 12.92
N GLU A 162 -14.56 -3.85 11.60
CA GLU A 162 -15.76 -4.41 10.98
C GLU A 162 -15.84 -5.94 11.06
N TYR A 163 -14.71 -6.66 11.02
CA TYR A 163 -14.65 -8.12 10.94
C TYR A 163 -14.30 -8.84 12.25
N PHE A 164 -13.80 -8.10 13.24
CA PHE A 164 -13.34 -8.69 14.49
C PHE A 164 -14.00 -8.05 15.70
N PRO A 165 -14.49 -8.86 16.67
CA PRO A 165 -14.93 -8.35 17.96
C PRO A 165 -13.75 -7.72 18.72
N LYS A 166 -14.04 -6.82 19.67
CA LYS A 166 -13.03 -6.06 20.43
C LYS A 166 -11.89 -6.92 20.97
N LYS A 167 -12.22 -8.09 21.52
CA LYS A 167 -11.25 -9.03 22.10
C LYS A 167 -10.21 -9.57 21.12
N ASP A 168 -10.55 -9.65 19.81
CA ASP A 168 -9.69 -10.24 18.78
C ASP A 168 -8.98 -9.16 17.91
N ARG A 169 -9.37 -7.88 18.04
CA ARG A 169 -8.82 -6.79 17.20
C ARG A 169 -7.32 -6.62 17.36
N ALA A 170 -6.82 -6.70 18.60
CA ALA A 170 -5.38 -6.59 18.86
C ALA A 170 -4.61 -7.71 18.16
N TYR A 171 -5.14 -8.94 18.17
CA TYR A 171 -4.51 -10.08 17.51
C TYR A 171 -4.52 -9.94 15.98
N SER A 172 -5.67 -9.57 15.38
CA SER A 172 -5.78 -9.29 13.95
C SER A 172 -4.84 -8.17 13.50
N THR A 173 -4.78 -7.08 14.30
CA THR A 173 -3.88 -5.95 14.05
C THR A 173 -2.41 -6.38 14.08
N SER A 174 -2.03 -7.23 15.02
CA SER A 174 -0.66 -7.77 15.10
C SER A 174 -0.30 -8.61 13.88
N ILE A 175 -1.23 -9.42 13.38
CA ILE A 175 -1.03 -10.24 12.17
C ILE A 175 -0.79 -9.36 10.95
N PHE A 176 -1.68 -8.40 10.66
CA PHE A 176 -1.48 -7.59 9.47
C PHE A 176 -0.27 -6.66 9.58
N ASN A 177 0.05 -6.16 10.78
CA ASN A 177 1.28 -5.39 11.01
C ASN A 177 2.54 -6.22 10.79
N ALA A 178 2.54 -7.52 11.09
CA ALA A 178 3.66 -8.41 10.80
C ALA A 178 3.98 -8.46 9.29
N GLY A 179 3.00 -8.15 8.43
CA GLY A 179 3.22 -7.98 6.99
C GLY A 179 4.28 -6.93 6.65
N SER A 180 4.40 -5.86 7.45
CA SER A 180 5.43 -4.83 7.26
C SER A 180 6.85 -5.41 7.42
N THR A 181 7.03 -6.22 8.45
CA THR A 181 8.32 -6.90 8.70
C THR A 181 8.62 -7.91 7.59
N VAL A 182 7.62 -8.70 7.18
CA VAL A 182 7.79 -9.66 6.08
C VAL A 182 8.14 -8.94 4.78
N GLY A 183 7.47 -7.84 4.44
CA GLY A 183 7.77 -7.01 3.27
C GLY A 183 9.19 -6.44 3.32
N ALA A 184 9.60 -5.87 4.46
CA ALA A 184 10.94 -5.31 4.64
C ALA A 184 12.05 -6.37 4.53
N LEU A 185 11.84 -7.59 5.06
CA LEU A 185 12.79 -8.69 4.97
C LEU A 185 12.84 -9.33 3.58
N ALA A 186 11.71 -9.40 2.88
CA ALA A 186 11.64 -9.97 1.54
C ALA A 186 12.25 -9.03 0.48
N ALA A 187 12.20 -7.71 0.71
CA ALA A 187 12.64 -6.71 -0.26
C ALA A 187 14.09 -6.92 -0.74
N PRO A 188 15.12 -7.01 0.13
CA PRO A 188 16.50 -7.18 -0.33
C PRO A 188 16.77 -8.52 -1.02
N ILE A 189 15.92 -9.52 -0.79
CA ILE A 189 16.03 -10.85 -1.42
C ILE A 189 15.35 -10.87 -2.79
N THR A 190 14.34 -10.03 -3.00
CA THR A 190 13.52 -10.05 -4.22
C THR A 190 13.86 -8.93 -5.20
N ILE A 191 14.03 -7.70 -4.73
CA ILE A 191 14.13 -6.50 -5.58
C ILE A 191 15.44 -6.44 -6.39
N PRO A 192 16.65 -6.54 -5.77
CA PRO A 192 17.89 -6.46 -6.53
C PRO A 192 18.05 -7.62 -7.54
N PRO A 193 17.73 -8.90 -7.20
CA PRO A 193 17.78 -9.97 -8.19
C PRO A 193 16.80 -9.75 -9.34
N LEU A 194 15.60 -9.21 -9.06
CA LEU A 194 14.59 -8.89 -10.07
C LEU A 194 15.12 -7.83 -11.06
N ALA A 195 15.69 -6.74 -10.54
CA ALA A 195 16.27 -5.68 -11.37
C ALA A 195 17.42 -6.22 -12.23
N ARG A 196 18.34 -7.00 -11.64
CA ARG A 196 19.46 -7.63 -12.38
C ARG A 196 18.98 -8.60 -13.44
N TYR A 197 17.94 -9.36 -13.18
CA TYR A 197 17.36 -10.27 -14.14
C TYR A 197 16.85 -9.51 -15.37
N PHE A 198 16.03 -8.48 -15.20
CA PHE A 198 15.51 -7.70 -16.31
C PHE A 198 16.60 -6.93 -17.06
N GLN A 199 17.60 -6.41 -16.36
CA GLN A 199 18.80 -5.82 -16.97
C GLN A 199 19.53 -6.85 -17.86
N SER A 200 19.70 -8.09 -17.38
CA SER A 200 20.42 -9.15 -18.10
C SER A 200 19.74 -9.61 -19.39
N ILE A 201 18.42 -9.48 -19.48
CA ILE A 201 17.64 -9.80 -20.69
C ILE A 201 17.37 -8.57 -21.58
N GLY A 202 17.97 -7.41 -21.25
CA GLY A 202 17.88 -6.20 -22.07
C GLY A 202 16.55 -5.46 -22.00
N VAL A 203 15.80 -5.60 -20.90
CA VAL A 203 14.55 -4.88 -20.67
C VAL A 203 14.83 -3.66 -19.81
N GLY A 204 15.06 -2.51 -20.45
CA GLY A 204 15.49 -1.27 -19.80
C GLY A 204 16.78 -1.44 -19.03
N ASN A 205 17.00 -0.63 -17.99
CA ASN A 205 18.09 -0.79 -17.05
C ASN A 205 17.73 -1.72 -15.88
N GLY A 206 16.56 -2.35 -15.93
CA GLY A 206 16.08 -3.38 -15.03
C GLY A 206 15.37 -2.84 -13.78
N TRP A 207 15.71 -1.68 -13.28
CA TRP A 207 15.09 -1.08 -12.11
C TRP A 207 13.64 -0.67 -12.38
N GLU A 208 13.30 -0.26 -13.60
CA GLU A 208 11.94 0.10 -14.02
C GLU A 208 10.99 -1.08 -13.82
N MET A 209 11.45 -2.27 -14.19
CA MET A 209 10.66 -3.49 -14.07
C MET A 209 10.46 -3.90 -12.62
N ALA A 210 11.39 -3.58 -11.72
CA ALA A 210 11.20 -3.80 -10.30
C ALA A 210 10.00 -2.97 -9.77
N PHE A 211 9.88 -1.70 -10.17
CA PHE A 211 8.72 -0.86 -9.83
C PHE A 211 7.41 -1.39 -10.44
N ILE A 212 7.43 -1.80 -11.72
CA ILE A 212 6.23 -2.34 -12.38
C ILE A 212 5.77 -3.64 -11.73
N VAL A 213 6.68 -4.57 -11.44
CA VAL A 213 6.31 -5.87 -10.87
C VAL A 213 5.79 -5.70 -9.45
N ILE A 214 6.49 -4.94 -8.60
CA ILE A 214 6.04 -4.75 -7.21
C ILE A 214 4.78 -3.90 -7.15
N GLY A 215 4.69 -2.78 -7.88
CA GLY A 215 3.46 -1.98 -7.97
C GLY A 215 2.30 -2.75 -8.57
N GLY A 216 2.57 -3.67 -9.51
CA GLY A 216 1.60 -4.58 -10.11
C GLY A 216 0.93 -5.51 -9.11
N LEU A 217 1.62 -5.92 -8.03
CA LEU A 217 1.04 -6.72 -6.95
C LEU A 217 -0.15 -6.02 -6.27
N GLY A 218 -0.13 -4.69 -6.19
CA GLY A 218 -1.26 -3.92 -5.68
C GLY A 218 -2.52 -4.05 -6.55
N PHE A 219 -2.39 -4.08 -7.87
CA PHE A 219 -3.53 -4.33 -8.77
C PHE A 219 -4.07 -5.75 -8.62
N ILE A 220 -3.21 -6.75 -8.41
CA ILE A 220 -3.63 -8.14 -8.10
C ILE A 220 -4.43 -8.14 -6.78
N TRP A 221 -3.92 -7.47 -5.75
CA TRP A 221 -4.63 -7.34 -4.49
C TRP A 221 -6.01 -6.68 -4.66
N MET A 222 -6.11 -5.62 -5.48
CA MET A 222 -7.38 -4.97 -5.77
C MET A 222 -8.40 -5.93 -6.37
N GLY A 223 -7.97 -6.80 -7.29
CA GLY A 223 -8.82 -7.86 -7.85
C GLY A 223 -9.36 -8.77 -6.74
N LEU A 224 -8.48 -9.29 -5.88
CA LEU A 224 -8.87 -10.13 -4.75
C LEU A 224 -9.83 -9.41 -3.80
N TRP A 225 -9.57 -8.14 -3.50
CA TRP A 225 -10.42 -7.32 -2.63
C TRP A 225 -11.82 -7.11 -3.20
N MET A 226 -11.94 -6.81 -4.47
CA MET A 226 -13.24 -6.62 -5.13
C MET A 226 -14.13 -7.86 -5.00
N PHE A 227 -13.55 -9.07 -5.12
CA PHE A 227 -14.28 -10.34 -5.07
C PHE A 227 -14.55 -10.85 -3.65
N LEU A 228 -13.61 -10.64 -2.72
CA LEU A 228 -13.67 -11.23 -1.39
C LEU A 228 -14.33 -10.31 -0.37
N TYR A 229 -14.05 -9.00 -0.43
CA TYR A 229 -14.56 -8.09 0.57
C TYR A 229 -16.01 -7.64 0.30
N LYS A 230 -16.86 -7.88 1.29
CA LYS A 230 -18.17 -7.26 1.51
C LYS A 230 -18.30 -7.02 3.01
N LYS A 231 -19.20 -6.15 3.45
CA LYS A 231 -19.48 -6.03 4.89
C LYS A 231 -19.94 -7.38 5.46
N PRO A 232 -19.59 -7.73 6.72
CA PRO A 232 -19.88 -9.06 7.29
C PRO A 232 -21.35 -9.48 7.17
N ASN A 233 -22.27 -8.56 7.43
CA ASN A 233 -23.74 -8.79 7.41
C ASN A 233 -24.31 -9.10 6.01
N VAL A 234 -23.61 -8.77 4.93
CA VAL A 234 -24.03 -9.03 3.54
C VAL A 234 -23.07 -9.94 2.79
N ASN A 235 -22.05 -10.47 3.46
CA ASN A 235 -21.09 -11.36 2.84
C ASN A 235 -21.60 -12.82 2.87
N PRO A 236 -21.87 -13.44 1.71
CA PRO A 236 -22.41 -14.80 1.67
C PRO A 236 -21.43 -15.87 2.19
N ARG A 237 -20.17 -15.51 2.41
CA ARG A 237 -19.13 -16.40 2.94
C ARG A 237 -19.05 -16.39 4.47
N VAL A 238 -19.76 -15.46 5.12
CA VAL A 238 -19.88 -15.35 6.59
C VAL A 238 -21.20 -15.99 6.97
N ASN A 239 -21.16 -17.10 7.72
CA ASN A 239 -22.38 -17.75 8.19
C ASN A 239 -22.94 -17.07 9.45
N ALA A 240 -24.17 -17.46 9.84
CA ALA A 240 -24.85 -16.83 10.99
C ALA A 240 -24.05 -16.94 12.29
N ALA A 241 -23.40 -18.08 12.54
CA ALA A 241 -22.57 -18.29 13.72
C ALA A 241 -21.34 -17.36 13.77
N GLU A 242 -20.69 -17.12 12.61
CA GLU A 242 -19.58 -16.19 12.54
C GLU A 242 -20.04 -14.74 12.65
N LEU A 243 -21.17 -14.38 12.04
CA LEU A 243 -21.75 -13.04 12.15
C LEU A 243 -22.09 -12.71 13.60
N GLU A 244 -22.75 -13.62 14.32
CA GLU A 244 -23.06 -13.47 15.75
C GLU A 244 -21.78 -13.27 16.59
N TYR A 245 -20.72 -14.00 16.26
CA TYR A 245 -19.42 -13.84 16.91
C TYR A 245 -18.78 -12.48 16.63
N ILE A 246 -18.88 -11.96 15.40
CA ILE A 246 -18.35 -10.64 15.04
C ILE A 246 -19.09 -9.52 15.76
N GLU A 247 -20.43 -9.66 15.87
CA GLU A 247 -21.32 -8.64 16.41
C GLU A 247 -21.55 -8.76 17.93
N GLN A 248 -20.87 -9.69 18.62
CA GLN A 248 -21.09 -9.95 20.06
C GLN A 248 -20.94 -8.70 20.95
N ASP A 249 -20.10 -7.74 20.55
CA ASP A 249 -19.91 -6.50 21.30
C ASP A 249 -21.05 -5.50 21.11
N ASN A 250 -21.78 -5.56 19.98
CA ASN A 250 -22.91 -4.69 19.69
C ASN A 250 -24.17 -5.13 20.44
N ASN A 251 -24.21 -6.40 20.85
CA ASN A 251 -25.35 -7.01 21.53
C ASN A 251 -25.26 -6.89 23.08
N ASN A 252 -24.22 -6.22 23.61
CA ASN A 252 -24.07 -6.00 25.03
C ASN A 252 -24.85 -4.74 25.47
N PRO A 253 -25.97 -4.86 26.22
CA PRO A 253 -26.84 -3.73 26.56
C PRO A 253 -26.17 -2.65 27.41
N GLU A 254 -25.15 -3.00 28.19
CA GLU A 254 -24.43 -2.05 29.06
C GLU A 254 -23.47 -1.18 28.27
N GLU A 255 -22.74 -1.73 27.28
CA GLU A 255 -21.84 -0.95 26.42
C GLU A 255 -22.60 -0.06 25.42
N SER A 256 -23.76 -0.52 24.95
CA SER A 256 -24.65 0.26 24.09
C SER A 256 -25.17 1.51 24.78
N LYS A 257 -25.51 1.41 26.08
CA LYS A 257 -25.93 2.55 26.92
C LYS A 257 -24.76 3.50 27.23
N ALA A 258 -23.56 2.97 27.49
CA ALA A 258 -22.36 3.78 27.74
C ALA A 258 -21.93 4.58 26.49
N GLN A 259 -22.04 4.01 25.29
CA GLN A 259 -21.75 4.69 24.03
C GLN A 259 -22.80 5.77 23.71
N GLN A 260 -24.08 5.53 23.99
CA GLN A 260 -25.13 6.54 23.83
C GLN A 260 -24.97 7.69 24.86
N ALA A 261 -24.59 7.39 26.08
CA ALA A 261 -24.32 8.42 27.09
C ALA A 261 -23.11 9.29 26.71
N ALA A 262 -22.02 8.69 26.23
CA ALA A 262 -20.84 9.41 25.77
C ALA A 262 -21.10 10.24 24.50
N ALA A 263 -21.98 9.82 23.60
CA ALA A 263 -22.36 10.60 22.41
C ALA A 263 -23.21 11.84 22.78
N ASN A 264 -24.03 11.74 23.81
CA ASN A 264 -24.88 12.86 24.30
C ASN A 264 -24.12 13.87 25.16
N ASP A 265 -22.91 13.57 25.62
CA ASP A 265 -22.06 14.50 26.40
C ASP A 265 -21.22 15.43 25.49
N PHE A 266 -21.27 15.27 24.16
CA PHE A 266 -20.54 16.09 23.18
C PHE A 266 -21.45 17.02 22.35
N ASP A 267 -22.77 17.04 22.62
CA ASP A 267 -23.73 18.01 22.10
C ASP A 267 -24.09 19.05 23.19
#